data_57d122e0e02d971f00864c574757b047
#
_entry.id   57d122e0e02d971f00864c574757b047
#
_cell.length_a   1.000
_cell.length_b   1.000
_cell.length_c   1.000
_cell.angle_alpha   90.00
_cell.angle_beta   90.00
_cell.angle_gamma   90.00
#
_symmetry.space_group_name_H-M   'P 1'
#
loop_
_entity.id
_entity.type
_entity.pdbx_description
1 polymer ?
#
loop_
_entity_poly.entity_id
_entity_poly.type
_entity_poly.pdbx_seq_one_letter_code
_entity_poly.pdbx_strand_id
1 'polypeptide(L)'
;WREQIAMLIGVAGLSVLAIAALLVLVVRKLSQQHRASKRQLTLEKQRLDTAVNNMTQGLLLFDARGRLVICNRQYIDMFGLSPDIVKPGCHLRDLITHRQQLGSFVGDVEAYCAKFLDPGIDLKDSVTSTPDRRSIRLIFKRSPDGGWATTIEDVTEVRRAQARIEHLAHYDALTNLPNRTLFQRHAEDLLRARGAEFAILYIDIDEFKRINDTLGHLIGDEFLKGVADRLRQSARGGDFIARLGGDEFA
;
A
#
# COMPACT_ATOMS: atom_id res chain seq x y z
N TRP A 1 8.55 26.09 -86.82
CA TRP A 1 8.15 24.76 -86.33
C TRP A 1 9.16 24.19 -85.32
N ARG A 2 10.46 24.23 -85.64
CA ARG A 2 11.50 23.74 -84.71
C ARG A 2 11.61 24.54 -83.38
N GLU A 3 11.49 25.86 -83.43
CA GLU A 3 11.46 26.72 -82.24
C GLU A 3 10.24 26.50 -81.35
N GLN A 4 9.05 26.26 -81.92
CA GLN A 4 7.87 25.98 -81.14
C GLN A 4 7.93 24.62 -80.44
N ILE A 5 8.51 23.60 -81.08
CA ILE A 5 8.75 22.30 -80.45
C ILE A 5 9.76 22.40 -79.34
N ALA A 6 10.86 23.15 -79.50
CA ALA A 6 11.87 23.38 -78.49
C ALA A 6 11.27 24.10 -77.26
N MET A 7 10.43 25.10 -77.49
CA MET A 7 9.74 25.82 -76.42
C MET A 7 8.76 24.89 -75.64
N LEU A 8 8.00 24.04 -76.32
CA LEU A 8 7.09 23.05 -75.71
C LEU A 8 7.84 22.02 -74.90
N ILE A 9 9.00 21.53 -75.33
CA ILE A 9 9.87 20.59 -74.57
C ILE A 9 10.44 21.29 -73.33
N GLY A 10 10.87 22.56 -73.45
CA GLY A 10 11.36 23.36 -72.34
C GLY A 10 10.29 23.57 -71.24
N VAL A 11 9.05 23.91 -71.64
CA VAL A 11 7.94 24.10 -70.70
C VAL A 11 7.57 22.77 -70.03
N ALA A 12 7.55 21.67 -70.76
CA ALA A 12 7.27 20.34 -70.19
C ALA A 12 8.36 19.92 -69.21
N GLY A 13 9.64 20.16 -69.53
CA GLY A 13 10.77 19.89 -68.63
C GLY A 13 10.71 20.70 -67.32
N LEU A 14 10.38 22.00 -67.41
CA LEU A 14 10.20 22.86 -66.23
C LEU A 14 9.02 22.39 -65.34
N SER A 15 7.90 21.95 -65.96
CA SER A 15 6.76 21.44 -65.24
C SER A 15 7.07 20.14 -64.50
N VAL A 16 7.80 19.22 -65.11
CA VAL A 16 8.24 17.97 -64.45
C VAL A 16 9.16 18.26 -63.26
N LEU A 17 10.12 19.20 -63.42
CA LEU A 17 11.02 19.62 -62.35
C LEU A 17 10.25 20.27 -61.19
N ALA A 18 9.28 21.12 -61.46
CA ALA A 18 8.42 21.76 -60.46
C ALA A 18 7.59 20.73 -59.69
N ILE A 19 7.00 19.74 -60.39
CA ILE A 19 6.24 18.63 -59.75
C ILE A 19 7.17 17.78 -58.88
N ALA A 20 8.37 17.45 -59.35
CA ALA A 20 9.34 16.69 -58.57
C ALA A 20 9.79 17.45 -57.30
N ALA A 21 10.06 18.74 -57.43
CA ALA A 21 10.40 19.60 -56.27
C ALA A 21 9.26 19.69 -55.27
N LEU A 22 8.03 19.86 -55.72
CA LEU A 22 6.83 19.86 -54.89
C LEU A 22 6.67 18.52 -54.13
N LEU A 23 6.86 17.41 -54.83
CA LEU A 23 6.77 16.07 -54.28
C LEU A 23 7.81 15.84 -53.19
N VAL A 24 9.05 16.29 -53.41
CA VAL A 24 10.13 16.24 -52.40
C VAL A 24 9.76 17.09 -51.19
N LEU A 25 9.18 18.27 -51.34
CA LEU A 25 8.76 19.13 -50.25
C LEU A 25 7.62 18.49 -49.44
N VAL A 26 6.64 17.90 -50.11
CA VAL A 26 5.53 17.18 -49.45
C VAL A 26 6.05 15.99 -48.65
N VAL A 27 6.90 15.15 -49.24
CA VAL A 27 7.51 14.00 -48.55
C VAL A 27 8.34 14.45 -47.34
N ARG A 28 9.13 15.51 -47.47
CA ARG A 28 9.88 16.09 -46.36
C ARG A 28 8.96 16.57 -45.22
N LYS A 29 7.89 17.30 -45.56
CA LYS A 29 6.91 17.80 -44.58
C LYS A 29 6.22 16.65 -43.84
N LEU A 30 5.74 15.63 -44.56
CA LEU A 30 5.12 14.45 -44.00
C LEU A 30 6.10 13.69 -43.07
N SER A 31 7.34 13.49 -43.51
CA SER A 31 8.37 12.85 -42.73
C SER A 31 8.71 13.63 -41.43
N GLN A 32 8.75 14.95 -41.49
CA GLN A 32 8.95 15.81 -40.34
C GLN A 32 7.79 15.71 -39.33
N GLN A 33 6.54 15.77 -39.82
CA GLN A 33 5.34 15.60 -38.98
C GLN A 33 5.32 14.22 -38.29
N HIS A 34 5.61 13.16 -39.06
CA HIS A 34 5.68 11.81 -38.47
C HIS A 34 6.77 11.66 -37.42
N ARG A 35 7.95 12.24 -37.66
CA ARG A 35 9.03 12.25 -36.66
C ARG A 35 8.67 13.06 -35.42
N ALA A 36 8.02 14.21 -35.58
CA ALA A 36 7.57 15.04 -34.46
C ALA A 36 6.51 14.30 -33.60
N SER A 37 5.50 13.73 -34.24
CA SER A 37 4.47 12.93 -33.56
C SER A 37 5.07 11.72 -32.81
N LYS A 38 6.02 11.01 -33.42
CA LYS A 38 6.71 9.88 -32.79
C LYS A 38 7.55 10.30 -31.60
N ARG A 39 8.24 11.45 -31.68
CA ARG A 39 8.99 12.02 -30.57
C ARG A 39 8.08 12.42 -29.41
N GLN A 40 6.95 13.07 -29.72
CA GLN A 40 5.98 13.46 -28.69
C GLN A 40 5.43 12.24 -27.96
N LEU A 41 5.02 11.21 -28.68
CA LEU A 41 4.53 9.96 -28.08
C LEU A 41 5.58 9.27 -27.20
N THR A 42 6.85 9.29 -27.63
CA THR A 42 7.97 8.74 -26.85
C THR A 42 8.17 9.52 -25.55
N LEU A 43 8.13 10.87 -25.61
CA LEU A 43 8.26 11.73 -24.43
C LEU A 43 7.08 11.54 -23.45
N GLU A 44 5.86 11.45 -23.96
CA GLU A 44 4.67 11.17 -23.13
C GLU A 44 4.78 9.81 -22.44
N LYS A 45 5.18 8.78 -23.19
CA LYS A 45 5.43 7.45 -22.62
C LYS A 45 6.50 7.50 -21.52
N GLN A 46 7.63 8.17 -21.76
CA GLN A 46 8.69 8.30 -20.75
C GLN A 46 8.21 9.05 -19.49
N ARG A 47 7.40 10.09 -19.66
CA ARG A 47 6.81 10.81 -18.51
C ARG A 47 5.89 9.92 -17.69
N LEU A 48 5.03 9.15 -18.35
CA LEU A 48 4.13 8.19 -17.69
C LEU A 48 4.92 7.10 -16.98
N ASP A 49 5.91 6.51 -17.64
CA ASP A 49 6.78 5.49 -17.04
C ASP A 49 7.51 6.04 -15.79
N THR A 50 8.01 7.27 -15.88
CA THR A 50 8.66 7.93 -14.74
C THR A 50 7.67 8.19 -13.61
N ALA A 51 6.47 8.69 -13.91
CA ALA A 51 5.45 8.95 -12.89
C ALA A 51 5.02 7.65 -12.18
N VAL A 52 4.77 6.59 -12.93
CA VAL A 52 4.35 5.29 -12.39
C VAL A 52 5.45 4.62 -11.57
N ASN A 53 6.73 4.73 -11.98
CA ASN A 53 7.84 4.13 -11.25
C ASN A 53 8.32 4.95 -10.03
N ASN A 54 7.94 6.23 -9.93
CA ASN A 54 8.20 7.05 -8.74
C ASN A 54 7.10 6.95 -7.68
N MET A 55 6.03 6.18 -7.91
CA MET A 55 5.01 5.91 -6.89
C MET A 55 5.59 5.04 -5.77
N THR A 56 5.21 5.33 -4.53
CA THR A 56 5.55 4.52 -3.35
C THR A 56 4.72 3.26 -3.24
N GLN A 57 3.62 3.19 -3.99
CA GLN A 57 2.72 2.04 -4.05
C GLN A 57 3.05 1.16 -5.25
N GLY A 58 2.93 -0.15 -5.09
CA GLY A 58 2.93 -1.09 -6.20
C GLY A 58 1.70 -0.86 -7.08
N LEU A 59 1.87 -0.90 -8.39
CA LEU A 59 0.79 -0.76 -9.37
C LEU A 59 0.82 -1.91 -10.35
N LEU A 60 -0.33 -2.54 -10.53
CA LEU A 60 -0.60 -3.53 -11.57
C LEU A 60 -1.83 -3.08 -12.37
N LEU A 61 -1.75 -3.21 -13.68
CA LEU A 61 -2.88 -3.06 -14.60
C LEU A 61 -2.98 -4.31 -15.45
N PHE A 62 -4.15 -4.92 -15.47
CA PHE A 62 -4.47 -6.09 -16.29
C PHE A 62 -5.54 -5.77 -17.31
N ASP A 63 -5.46 -6.41 -18.47
CA ASP A 63 -6.55 -6.41 -19.46
C ASP A 63 -7.68 -7.38 -19.05
N ALA A 64 -8.78 -7.37 -19.81
CA ALA A 64 -9.93 -8.25 -19.59
C ALA A 64 -9.60 -9.76 -19.69
N ARG A 65 -8.46 -10.12 -20.27
CA ARG A 65 -7.97 -11.51 -20.39
C ARG A 65 -7.00 -11.90 -19.28
N GLY A 66 -6.79 -11.02 -18.29
CA GLY A 66 -5.85 -11.26 -17.19
C GLY A 66 -4.38 -11.17 -17.60
N ARG A 67 -4.07 -10.45 -18.69
CA ARG A 67 -2.69 -10.17 -19.06
C ARG A 67 -2.24 -8.84 -18.48
N LEU A 68 -1.05 -8.84 -17.91
CA LEU A 68 -0.40 -7.68 -17.33
C LEU A 68 -0.10 -6.65 -18.42
N VAL A 69 -0.64 -5.44 -18.26
CA VAL A 69 -0.40 -4.29 -19.14
C VAL A 69 0.66 -3.37 -18.57
N ILE A 70 0.56 -3.08 -17.26
CA ILE A 70 1.51 -2.23 -16.52
C ILE A 70 1.85 -2.92 -15.20
N CYS A 71 3.14 -2.90 -14.88
CA CYS A 71 3.68 -3.23 -13.57
C CYS A 71 4.78 -2.21 -13.27
N ASN A 72 4.70 -1.54 -12.13
CA ASN A 72 5.77 -0.63 -11.74
C ASN A 72 6.87 -1.35 -10.93
N ARG A 73 8.02 -0.69 -10.84
CA ARG A 73 9.18 -1.22 -10.14
C ARG A 73 8.91 -1.47 -8.67
N GLN A 74 8.11 -0.60 -8.03
CA GLN A 74 7.75 -0.74 -6.62
C GLN A 74 7.07 -2.07 -6.30
N TYR A 75 6.19 -2.56 -7.18
CA TYR A 75 5.57 -3.89 -7.01
C TYR A 75 6.59 -5.02 -7.09
N ILE A 76 7.50 -4.95 -8.05
CA ILE A 76 8.57 -5.94 -8.24
C ILE A 76 9.46 -5.99 -6.99
N ASP A 77 9.94 -4.83 -6.55
CA ASP A 77 10.83 -4.70 -5.39
C ASP A 77 10.14 -5.14 -4.08
N MET A 78 8.85 -4.80 -3.91
CA MET A 78 8.04 -5.17 -2.73
C MET A 78 7.96 -6.67 -2.49
N PHE A 79 7.92 -7.46 -3.54
CA PHE A 79 7.76 -8.92 -3.47
C PHE A 79 8.98 -9.70 -3.94
N GLY A 80 10.08 -9.02 -4.26
CA GLY A 80 11.33 -9.63 -4.72
C GLY A 80 11.19 -10.40 -6.03
N LEU A 81 10.33 -9.91 -6.95
CA LEU A 81 9.98 -10.61 -8.19
C LEU A 81 11.05 -10.44 -9.27
N SER A 82 11.12 -11.41 -10.20
CA SER A 82 11.98 -11.29 -11.37
C SER A 82 11.31 -10.43 -12.46
N PRO A 83 11.95 -9.34 -12.92
CA PRO A 83 11.45 -8.54 -14.04
C PRO A 83 11.37 -9.31 -15.37
N ASP A 84 12.10 -10.42 -15.47
CA ASP A 84 12.07 -11.27 -16.68
C ASP A 84 10.78 -12.09 -16.76
N ILE A 85 10.17 -12.39 -15.62
CA ILE A 85 8.90 -13.13 -15.51
C ILE A 85 7.75 -12.15 -15.45
N VAL A 86 7.82 -11.15 -14.55
CA VAL A 86 6.76 -10.16 -14.33
C VAL A 86 6.97 -8.96 -15.22
N LYS A 87 6.48 -9.04 -16.43
CA LYS A 87 6.56 -8.01 -17.48
C LYS A 87 5.25 -7.91 -18.26
N PRO A 88 5.02 -6.83 -19.00
CA PRO A 88 3.84 -6.71 -19.86
C PRO A 88 3.63 -7.93 -20.75
N GLY A 89 2.37 -8.46 -20.77
CA GLY A 89 1.99 -9.70 -21.41
C GLY A 89 2.00 -10.95 -20.52
N CYS A 90 2.63 -10.92 -19.35
CA CYS A 90 2.56 -11.98 -18.34
C CYS A 90 1.11 -12.23 -17.92
N HIS A 91 0.69 -13.48 -17.78
CA HIS A 91 -0.65 -13.81 -17.30
C HIS A 91 -0.71 -13.72 -15.76
N LEU A 92 -1.86 -13.32 -15.22
CA LEU A 92 -2.07 -13.25 -13.77
C LEU A 92 -1.66 -14.54 -13.06
N ARG A 93 -1.98 -15.70 -13.64
CA ARG A 93 -1.60 -17.01 -13.11
C ARG A 93 -0.08 -17.15 -12.94
N ASP A 94 0.68 -16.78 -13.97
CA ASP A 94 2.16 -16.91 -13.95
C ASP A 94 2.76 -16.00 -12.88
N LEU A 95 2.21 -14.80 -12.74
CA LEU A 95 2.60 -13.84 -11.70
C LEU A 95 2.34 -14.41 -10.30
N ILE A 96 1.14 -14.94 -10.04
CA ILE A 96 0.78 -15.48 -8.72
C ILE A 96 1.54 -16.77 -8.43
N THR A 97 1.75 -17.62 -9.43
CA THR A 97 2.60 -18.82 -9.29
C THR A 97 4.04 -18.44 -8.93
N HIS A 98 4.60 -17.42 -9.57
CA HIS A 98 5.93 -16.93 -9.24
C HIS A 98 6.00 -16.37 -7.81
N ARG A 99 4.97 -15.62 -7.37
CA ARG A 99 4.85 -15.18 -5.98
C ARG A 99 4.75 -16.33 -4.98
N GLN A 100 4.05 -17.41 -5.35
CA GLN A 100 3.93 -18.61 -4.52
C GLN A 100 5.30 -19.32 -4.39
N GLN A 101 6.05 -19.45 -5.49
CA GLN A 101 7.40 -20.02 -5.47
C GLN A 101 8.37 -19.24 -4.58
N LEU A 102 8.23 -17.91 -4.50
CA LEU A 102 9.02 -17.03 -3.65
C LEU A 102 8.46 -16.94 -2.21
N GLY A 103 7.41 -17.67 -1.87
CA GLY A 103 6.81 -17.65 -0.54
C GLY A 103 6.06 -16.34 -0.20
N SER A 104 5.82 -15.46 -1.17
CA SER A 104 5.10 -14.18 -0.96
C SER A 104 3.58 -14.30 -1.20
N PHE A 105 3.09 -15.47 -1.55
CA PHE A 105 1.68 -15.81 -1.70
C PHE A 105 1.43 -17.23 -1.17
N VAL A 106 0.36 -17.37 -0.37
CA VAL A 106 -0.13 -18.67 0.12
C VAL A 106 -1.60 -18.78 -0.24
N GLY A 107 -1.97 -19.86 -0.89
CA GLY A 107 -3.34 -20.15 -1.29
C GLY A 107 -3.43 -20.86 -2.63
N ASP A 108 -4.64 -21.15 -3.05
CA ASP A 108 -4.92 -21.77 -4.34
C ASP A 108 -4.83 -20.69 -5.44
N VAL A 109 -3.87 -20.85 -6.35
CA VAL A 109 -3.61 -19.95 -7.47
C VAL A 109 -4.79 -19.91 -8.43
N GLU A 110 -5.43 -21.04 -8.70
CA GLU A 110 -6.56 -21.12 -9.63
C GLU A 110 -7.79 -20.41 -9.07
N ALA A 111 -8.13 -20.66 -7.81
CA ALA A 111 -9.23 -20.00 -7.13
C ALA A 111 -9.01 -18.48 -7.03
N TYR A 112 -7.76 -18.06 -6.78
CA TYR A 112 -7.40 -16.66 -6.76
C TYR A 112 -7.59 -16.02 -8.14
N CYS A 113 -7.06 -16.63 -9.20
CA CYS A 113 -7.18 -16.12 -10.57
C CYS A 113 -8.65 -16.06 -11.04
N ALA A 114 -9.44 -17.09 -10.76
CA ALA A 114 -10.85 -17.16 -11.12
C ALA A 114 -11.65 -15.97 -10.55
N LYS A 115 -11.36 -15.59 -9.29
CA LYS A 115 -11.98 -14.45 -8.63
C LYS A 115 -11.74 -13.12 -9.38
N PHE A 116 -10.56 -12.92 -9.95
CA PHE A 116 -10.22 -11.67 -10.65
C PHE A 116 -10.73 -11.64 -12.08
N LEU A 117 -10.82 -12.81 -12.71
CA LEU A 117 -11.28 -12.94 -14.09
C LEU A 117 -12.82 -12.96 -14.21
N ASP A 118 -13.54 -13.16 -13.11
CA ASP A 118 -14.99 -13.09 -13.11
C ASP A 118 -15.47 -11.62 -13.08
N PRO A 119 -16.11 -11.13 -14.13
CA PRO A 119 -16.61 -9.75 -14.18
C PRO A 119 -17.77 -9.49 -13.22
N GLY A 120 -18.46 -10.53 -12.75
CA GLY A 120 -19.56 -10.43 -11.78
C GLY A 120 -19.11 -10.25 -10.34
N ILE A 121 -17.84 -10.48 -10.03
CA ILE A 121 -17.30 -10.30 -8.68
C ILE A 121 -16.90 -8.85 -8.45
N ASP A 122 -17.48 -8.25 -7.41
CA ASP A 122 -17.08 -6.94 -6.91
C ASP A 122 -15.76 -7.09 -6.13
N LEU A 123 -14.68 -6.58 -6.72
CA LEU A 123 -13.35 -6.59 -6.11
C LEU A 123 -13.29 -5.44 -5.07
N LYS A 124 -13.48 -5.81 -3.81
CA LYS A 124 -13.43 -4.83 -2.70
C LYS A 124 -12.01 -4.59 -2.23
N ASP A 125 -11.77 -3.36 -1.80
CA ASP A 125 -10.55 -2.99 -1.10
C ASP A 125 -10.37 -3.87 0.14
N SER A 126 -9.16 -4.34 0.34
CA SER A 126 -8.86 -5.26 1.43
C SER A 126 -7.46 -5.04 2.00
N VAL A 127 -7.29 -5.45 3.25
CA VAL A 127 -5.96 -5.57 3.86
C VAL A 127 -5.73 -7.06 4.14
N THR A 128 -4.64 -7.58 3.61
CA THR A 128 -4.23 -8.98 3.77
C THR A 128 -2.88 -9.06 4.45
N SER A 129 -2.65 -10.16 5.19
CA SER A 129 -1.34 -10.45 5.75
C SER A 129 -0.55 -11.35 4.82
N THR A 130 0.72 -11.03 4.62
CA THR A 130 1.66 -11.88 3.89
C THR A 130 2.34 -12.89 4.83
N PRO A 131 2.93 -14.00 4.32
CA PRO A 131 3.63 -14.97 5.15
C PRO A 131 4.76 -14.39 5.99
N ASP A 132 5.42 -13.35 5.53
CA ASP A 132 6.45 -12.59 6.22
C ASP A 132 5.89 -11.53 7.20
N ARG A 133 4.60 -11.63 7.57
CA ARG A 133 3.89 -10.79 8.54
C ARG A 133 3.78 -9.32 8.18
N ARG A 134 3.86 -8.96 6.89
CA ARG A 134 3.48 -7.62 6.43
C ARG A 134 1.98 -7.51 6.26
N SER A 135 1.45 -6.30 6.46
CA SER A 135 0.06 -5.95 6.18
C SER A 135 0.00 -5.20 4.86
N ILE A 136 -0.58 -5.81 3.86
CA ILE A 136 -0.67 -5.26 2.51
C ILE A 136 -2.09 -4.80 2.22
N ARG A 137 -2.27 -3.52 1.93
CA ARG A 137 -3.52 -2.96 1.43
C ARG A 137 -3.59 -3.14 -0.07
N LEU A 138 -4.71 -3.66 -0.53
CA LEU A 138 -5.04 -3.87 -1.94
C LEU A 138 -6.26 -3.00 -2.27
N ILE A 139 -6.12 -2.15 -3.28
CA ILE A 139 -7.20 -1.30 -3.78
C ILE A 139 -7.45 -1.71 -5.23
N PHE A 140 -8.69 -2.07 -5.55
CA PHE A 140 -9.08 -2.56 -6.85
C PHE A 140 -9.98 -1.56 -7.57
N LYS A 141 -9.73 -1.37 -8.87
CA LYS A 141 -10.61 -0.58 -9.75
C LYS A 141 -10.79 -1.30 -11.07
N ARG A 142 -12.04 -1.62 -11.41
CA ARG A 142 -12.40 -2.14 -12.73
C ARG A 142 -12.31 -1.02 -13.77
N SER A 143 -11.79 -1.36 -14.93
CA SER A 143 -11.76 -0.50 -16.10
C SER A 143 -12.99 -0.77 -16.99
N PRO A 144 -13.50 0.23 -17.75
CA PRO A 144 -14.65 0.06 -18.62
C PRO A 144 -14.47 -0.99 -19.72
N ASP A 145 -13.24 -1.29 -20.11
CA ASP A 145 -12.86 -2.32 -21.09
C ASP A 145 -12.79 -3.74 -20.51
N GLY A 146 -13.21 -3.92 -19.25
CA GLY A 146 -13.22 -5.20 -18.54
C GLY A 146 -11.92 -5.58 -17.86
N GLY A 147 -10.86 -4.80 -18.02
CA GLY A 147 -9.62 -4.93 -17.26
C GLY A 147 -9.76 -4.43 -15.82
N TRP A 148 -8.66 -4.44 -15.06
CA TRP A 148 -8.63 -3.87 -13.73
C TRP A 148 -7.25 -3.35 -13.35
N ALA A 149 -7.25 -2.32 -12.50
CA ALA A 149 -6.05 -1.84 -11.85
C ALA A 149 -6.04 -2.30 -10.39
N THR A 150 -4.86 -2.62 -9.87
CA THR A 150 -4.64 -2.91 -8.46
C THR A 150 -3.50 -2.03 -7.95
N THR A 151 -3.78 -1.26 -6.91
CA THR A 151 -2.75 -0.55 -6.15
C THR A 151 -2.43 -1.35 -4.89
N ILE A 152 -1.16 -1.51 -4.61
CA ILE A 152 -0.64 -2.34 -3.51
C ILE A 152 0.23 -1.49 -2.62
N GLU A 153 -0.10 -1.42 -1.33
CA GLU A 153 0.59 -0.60 -0.35
C GLU A 153 0.97 -1.43 0.87
N ASP A 154 2.23 -1.36 1.29
CA ASP A 154 2.65 -1.91 2.56
C ASP A 154 2.27 -0.94 3.69
N VAL A 155 1.27 -1.32 4.48
CA VAL A 155 0.74 -0.54 5.59
C VAL A 155 1.18 -1.09 6.94
N THR A 156 2.20 -1.93 6.98
CA THR A 156 2.66 -2.62 8.19
C THR A 156 3.03 -1.63 9.28
N GLU A 157 3.91 -0.67 8.98
CA GLU A 157 4.36 0.31 9.97
C GLU A 157 3.24 1.27 10.39
N VAL A 158 2.38 1.66 9.47
CA VAL A 158 1.20 2.49 9.77
C VAL A 158 0.28 1.77 10.76
N ARG A 159 -0.02 0.49 10.52
CA ARG A 159 -0.87 -0.31 11.41
C ARG A 159 -0.22 -0.57 12.77
N ARG A 160 1.09 -0.84 12.79
CA ARG A 160 1.83 -1.00 14.05
C ARG A 160 1.82 0.29 14.87
N ALA A 161 2.07 1.43 14.23
CA ALA A 161 2.01 2.73 14.89
C ALA A 161 0.60 3.03 15.42
N GLN A 162 -0.43 2.77 14.63
CA GLN A 162 -1.84 2.94 15.03
C GLN A 162 -2.19 2.04 16.23
N ALA A 163 -1.84 0.76 16.18
CA ALA A 163 -2.06 -0.17 17.29
C ALA A 163 -1.31 0.26 18.55
N ARG A 164 -0.10 0.80 18.40
CA ARG A 164 0.68 1.32 19.53
C ARG A 164 0.02 2.57 20.14
N ILE A 165 -0.49 3.48 19.31
CA ILE A 165 -1.22 4.66 19.78
C ILE A 165 -2.48 4.23 20.54
N GLU A 166 -3.28 3.31 19.98
CA GLU A 166 -4.46 2.78 20.64
C GLU A 166 -4.12 2.07 21.96
N HIS A 167 -3.02 1.32 21.98
CA HIS A 167 -2.55 0.69 23.22
C HIS A 167 -2.17 1.72 24.26
N LEU A 168 -1.38 2.74 23.93
CA LEU A 168 -0.98 3.81 24.85
C LEU A 168 -2.16 4.68 25.31
N ALA A 169 -3.21 4.79 24.53
CA ALA A 169 -4.43 5.50 24.94
C ALA A 169 -5.18 4.78 26.06
N HIS A 170 -4.97 3.46 26.24
CA HIS A 170 -5.74 2.63 27.18
C HIS A 170 -4.90 1.89 28.20
N TYR A 171 -3.58 1.79 27.99
CA TYR A 171 -2.68 1.06 28.89
C TYR A 171 -1.53 1.94 29.38
N ASP A 172 -1.07 1.69 30.60
CA ASP A 172 0.10 2.32 31.18
C ASP A 172 1.39 1.77 30.55
N ALA A 173 2.25 2.65 30.05
CA ALA A 173 3.43 2.28 29.29
C ALA A 173 4.48 1.52 30.11
N LEU A 174 4.52 1.70 31.44
CA LEU A 174 5.48 1.07 32.33
C LEU A 174 5.07 -0.35 32.76
N THR A 175 3.81 -0.48 33.21
CA THR A 175 3.30 -1.71 33.83
C THR A 175 2.46 -2.55 32.89
N ASN A 176 2.07 -1.99 31.74
CA ASN A 176 1.15 -2.62 30.81
C ASN A 176 -0.20 -3.02 31.43
N LEU A 177 -0.59 -2.36 32.51
CA LEU A 177 -1.95 -2.41 33.06
C LEU A 177 -2.85 -1.42 32.32
N PRO A 178 -4.18 -1.62 32.34
CA PRO A 178 -5.13 -0.58 32.02
C PRO A 178 -4.76 0.75 32.68
N ASN A 179 -4.83 1.85 31.91
CA ASN A 179 -4.57 3.16 32.45
C ASN A 179 -5.82 3.81 33.07
N ARG A 180 -5.70 5.03 33.60
CA ARG A 180 -6.81 5.80 34.18
C ARG A 180 -7.99 5.92 33.22
N THR A 181 -7.75 6.13 31.91
CA THR A 181 -8.81 6.29 30.90
C THR A 181 -9.62 5.02 30.74
N LEU A 182 -8.94 3.88 30.61
CA LEU A 182 -9.63 2.59 30.46
C LEU A 182 -10.35 2.17 31.76
N PHE A 183 -9.78 2.50 32.91
CA PHE A 183 -10.43 2.30 34.21
C PHE A 183 -11.72 3.09 34.36
N GLN A 184 -11.72 4.38 34.02
CA GLN A 184 -12.90 5.21 34.07
C GLN A 184 -14.02 4.67 33.17
N ARG A 185 -13.66 4.32 31.95
CA ARG A 185 -14.63 3.74 31.01
C ARG A 185 -15.23 2.44 31.53
N HIS A 186 -14.39 1.54 32.07
CA HIS A 186 -14.87 0.27 32.65
C HIS A 186 -15.79 0.50 33.84
N ALA A 187 -15.43 1.41 34.73
CA ALA A 187 -16.29 1.78 35.87
C ALA A 187 -17.64 2.38 35.43
N GLU A 188 -17.63 3.23 34.42
CA GLU A 188 -18.88 3.78 33.84
C GLU A 188 -19.76 2.69 33.23
N ASP A 189 -19.18 1.73 32.53
CA ASP A 189 -19.92 0.61 31.92
C ASP A 189 -20.56 -0.26 33.03
N LEU A 190 -19.85 -0.53 34.12
CA LEU A 190 -20.39 -1.25 35.29
C LEU A 190 -21.53 -0.48 35.96
N LEU A 191 -21.40 0.84 36.11
CA LEU A 191 -22.47 1.69 36.68
C LEU A 191 -23.73 1.71 35.81
N ARG A 192 -23.60 1.58 34.50
CA ARG A 192 -24.74 1.51 33.58
C ARG A 192 -25.40 0.12 33.55
N ALA A 193 -24.65 -0.92 33.93
CA ALA A 193 -25.18 -2.29 33.97
C ALA A 193 -26.16 -2.46 35.16
N ARG A 194 -27.43 -2.74 34.87
CA ARG A 194 -28.45 -2.94 35.91
C ARG A 194 -28.17 -4.21 36.71
N GLY A 195 -28.05 -4.06 38.03
CA GLY A 195 -27.88 -5.20 38.95
C GLY A 195 -26.47 -5.71 39.12
N ALA A 196 -25.43 -5.00 38.61
CA ALA A 196 -24.06 -5.33 38.90
C ALA A 196 -23.67 -4.75 40.27
N GLU A 197 -23.31 -5.63 41.23
CA GLU A 197 -22.64 -5.22 42.46
C GLU A 197 -21.12 -5.29 42.23
N PHE A 198 -20.42 -4.21 42.48
CA PHE A 198 -18.97 -4.13 42.41
C PHE A 198 -18.39 -3.23 43.47
N ALA A 199 -17.12 -3.41 43.81
CA ALA A 199 -16.36 -2.54 44.67
C ALA A 199 -15.15 -2.00 43.92
N ILE A 200 -14.73 -0.79 44.24
CA ILE A 200 -13.49 -0.19 43.76
C ILE A 200 -12.52 -0.09 44.94
N LEU A 201 -11.35 -0.64 44.73
CA LEU A 201 -10.23 -0.48 45.68
C LEU A 201 -9.25 0.51 45.07
N TYR A 202 -8.93 1.56 45.81
CA TYR A 202 -7.83 2.47 45.52
C TYR A 202 -6.62 2.05 46.34
N ILE A 203 -5.51 1.85 45.67
CA ILE A 203 -4.25 1.36 46.27
C ILE A 203 -3.17 2.39 45.95
N ASP A 204 -2.49 2.85 46.99
CA ASP A 204 -1.35 3.75 46.92
C ASP A 204 -0.14 3.07 47.59
N ILE A 205 1.07 3.31 47.06
CA ILE A 205 2.28 2.69 47.59
C ILE A 205 2.95 3.64 48.59
N ASP A 206 2.87 3.30 49.85
CA ASP A 206 3.51 4.09 50.93
C ASP A 206 4.99 4.33 50.65
N GLU A 207 5.43 5.57 50.82
CA GLU A 207 6.82 6.01 50.71
C GLU A 207 7.51 5.72 49.37
N PHE A 208 6.77 5.53 48.24
CA PHE A 208 7.35 5.25 46.95
C PHE A 208 8.36 6.32 46.51
N LYS A 209 8.11 7.59 46.86
CA LYS A 209 9.05 8.68 46.59
C LYS A 209 10.41 8.41 47.29
N ARG A 210 10.43 7.85 48.51
CA ARG A 210 11.69 7.50 49.21
C ARG A 210 12.46 6.40 48.46
N ILE A 211 11.77 5.46 47.84
CA ILE A 211 12.41 4.44 47.01
C ILE A 211 13.12 5.12 45.85
N ASN A 212 12.44 6.01 45.13
CA ASN A 212 13.04 6.75 44.02
C ASN A 212 14.22 7.63 44.45
N ASP A 213 14.07 8.36 45.54
CA ASP A 213 15.10 9.27 46.04
C ASP A 213 16.35 8.52 46.54
N THR A 214 16.20 7.28 47.06
CA THR A 214 17.28 6.48 47.60
C THR A 214 17.94 5.56 46.57
N LEU A 215 17.16 4.91 45.73
CA LEU A 215 17.60 3.85 44.80
C LEU A 215 17.58 4.26 43.35
N GLY A 216 17.02 5.43 43.05
CA GLY A 216 16.88 5.95 41.71
C GLY A 216 15.63 5.46 41.00
N HIS A 217 15.19 6.24 40.00
CA HIS A 217 13.94 6.00 39.23
C HIS A 217 13.90 4.65 38.52
N LEU A 218 15.04 4.12 38.06
CA LEU A 218 15.09 2.81 37.41
C LEU A 218 14.65 1.67 38.34
N ILE A 219 15.07 1.73 39.61
CA ILE A 219 14.65 0.74 40.62
C ILE A 219 13.18 0.95 41.00
N GLY A 220 12.74 2.21 41.10
CA GLY A 220 11.32 2.52 41.29
C GLY A 220 10.42 1.99 40.18
N ASP A 221 10.85 2.10 38.92
CA ASP A 221 10.13 1.54 37.79
C ASP A 221 10.02 0.01 37.85
N GLU A 222 11.12 -0.69 38.18
CA GLU A 222 11.11 -2.15 38.39
C GLU A 222 10.22 -2.56 39.54
N PHE A 223 10.22 -1.77 40.61
CA PHE A 223 9.34 -1.99 41.76
C PHE A 223 7.86 -1.89 41.38
N LEU A 224 7.48 -0.86 40.60
CA LEU A 224 6.10 -0.69 40.08
C LEU A 224 5.68 -1.84 39.17
N LYS A 225 6.58 -2.34 38.34
CA LYS A 225 6.32 -3.56 37.50
C LYS A 225 6.05 -4.76 38.38
N GLY A 226 6.87 -4.94 39.44
CA GLY A 226 6.70 -6.02 40.43
C GLY A 226 5.37 -5.95 41.18
N VAL A 227 4.93 -4.74 41.56
CA VAL A 227 3.60 -4.52 42.15
C VAL A 227 2.49 -4.88 41.18
N ALA A 228 2.58 -4.42 39.94
CA ALA A 228 1.61 -4.73 38.90
C ALA A 228 1.47 -6.23 38.68
N ASP A 229 2.57 -6.97 38.63
CA ASP A 229 2.56 -8.42 38.45
C ASP A 229 1.96 -9.15 39.66
N ARG A 230 2.24 -8.68 40.88
CA ARG A 230 1.61 -9.21 42.09
C ARG A 230 0.11 -8.99 42.11
N LEU A 231 -0.37 -7.79 41.76
CA LEU A 231 -1.78 -7.48 41.69
C LEU A 231 -2.46 -8.41 40.68
N ARG A 232 -1.89 -8.61 39.47
CA ARG A 232 -2.42 -9.56 38.47
C ARG A 232 -2.52 -10.98 39.01
N GLN A 233 -1.52 -11.45 39.75
CA GLN A 233 -1.51 -12.81 40.33
C GLN A 233 -2.52 -13.00 41.46
N SER A 234 -2.81 -11.92 42.20
CA SER A 234 -3.72 -11.94 43.35
C SER A 234 -5.20 -11.75 42.94
N ALA A 235 -5.45 -11.20 41.75
CA ALA A 235 -6.76 -10.93 41.24
C ALA A 235 -7.48 -12.20 40.74
N ARG A 236 -8.80 -12.21 40.85
CA ARG A 236 -9.65 -13.26 40.34
C ARG A 236 -9.91 -13.04 38.83
N GLY A 237 -10.36 -14.05 38.11
CA GLY A 237 -10.58 -13.98 36.67
C GLY A 237 -11.60 -12.95 36.17
N GLY A 238 -12.31 -12.26 37.06
CA GLY A 238 -13.24 -11.19 36.74
C GLY A 238 -12.82 -9.79 37.22
N ASP A 239 -11.70 -9.71 37.97
CA ASP A 239 -11.24 -8.45 38.53
C ASP A 239 -10.53 -7.62 37.46
N PHE A 240 -10.77 -6.31 37.47
CA PHE A 240 -10.14 -5.36 36.57
C PHE A 240 -9.12 -4.55 37.34
N ILE A 241 -7.86 -4.62 36.92
CA ILE A 241 -6.74 -3.92 37.58
C ILE A 241 -6.21 -2.84 36.66
N ALA A 242 -5.97 -1.65 37.22
CA ALA A 242 -5.44 -0.51 36.52
C ALA A 242 -4.35 0.20 37.28
N ARG A 243 -3.45 0.90 36.58
CA ARG A 243 -2.56 1.90 37.15
C ARG A 243 -3.06 3.29 36.78
N LEU A 244 -3.33 4.11 37.80
CA LEU A 244 -3.96 5.43 37.56
C LEU A 244 -2.91 6.53 37.32
N GLY A 245 -1.68 6.30 37.74
CA GLY A 245 -0.53 7.19 37.55
C GLY A 245 0.38 7.15 38.78
N GLY A 246 1.65 7.48 38.62
CA GLY A 246 2.62 7.46 39.76
C GLY A 246 2.65 6.08 40.41
N ASP A 247 2.32 6.07 41.71
CA ASP A 247 2.24 4.91 42.61
C ASP A 247 0.80 4.45 42.89
N GLU A 248 -0.22 5.04 42.19
CA GLU A 248 -1.64 4.74 42.38
C GLU A 248 -2.12 3.59 41.47
N PHE A 249 -2.81 2.62 42.08
CA PHE A 249 -3.47 1.49 41.40
C PHE A 249 -4.95 1.40 41.79
N ALA A 250 -5.72 0.71 40.98
CA ALA A 250 -7.12 0.40 41.26
C ALA A 250 -7.47 -1.01 40.79
#